data_7ae070833e77cced9667b87c43145b41
#
_entry.id   7ae070833e77cced9667b87c43145b41
#
_cell.length_a   1.000
_cell.length_b   1.000
_cell.length_c   1.000
_cell.angle_alpha   90.00
_cell.angle_beta   90.00
_cell.angle_gamma   90.00
#
_symmetry.space_group_name_H-M   'P 1'
#
loop_
_entity.id
_entity.type
_entity.pdbx_description
1 polymer ?
#
loop_
_entity_poly.entity_id
_entity_poly.type
_entity_poly.pdbx_seq_one_letter_code
_entity_poly.pdbx_strand_id
1 'polypeptide(L)'
;MCNGNGAAPTAGDLRPLQEVARSSRPRLSVDPAGRVQVDPGPGRLAEGMARLLLIIRDAQRDGTWPRLKACSNSDCHWAFYDRSHSRRGAWCDMASCGNVIKNRNLRARRSRQRQPTA
;
A
#
# COMPACT_ATOMS: atom_id res chain seq x y z
N MET A 1 2.51 -2.04 -4.79
CA MET A 1 1.25 -1.28 -4.89
C MET A 1 0.85 -0.83 -3.50
N CYS A 2 1.37 0.27 -3.04
CA CYS A 2 0.75 0.96 -1.92
C CYS A 2 -0.51 1.61 -2.46
N ASN A 3 -1.62 1.45 -1.75
CA ASN A 3 -2.87 2.10 -2.10
C ASN A 3 -2.68 3.61 -1.91
N GLY A 4 -2.17 4.28 -2.96
CA GLY A 4 -1.75 5.68 -2.90
C GLY A 4 -2.92 6.58 -2.51
N ASN A 5 -3.21 6.68 -1.20
CA ASN A 5 -4.23 7.57 -0.63
C ASN A 5 -5.60 7.52 -1.32
N GLY A 6 -6.00 6.34 -1.81
CA GLY A 6 -7.27 6.12 -2.49
C GLY A 6 -7.22 6.24 -4.02
N ALA A 7 -6.07 6.49 -4.60
CA ALA A 7 -5.93 6.44 -6.05
C ALA A 7 -6.03 4.98 -6.56
N ALA A 8 -6.80 4.76 -7.61
CA ALA A 8 -6.86 3.46 -8.26
C ALA A 8 -5.49 3.13 -8.89
N PRO A 9 -5.02 1.87 -8.81
CA PRO A 9 -3.78 1.46 -9.44
C PRO A 9 -3.90 1.57 -10.96
N THR A 10 -2.82 2.01 -11.60
CA THR A 10 -2.75 2.04 -13.07
C THR A 10 -2.47 0.66 -13.64
N ALA A 11 -2.68 0.47 -14.93
CA ALA A 11 -2.33 -0.78 -15.63
C ALA A 11 -0.83 -1.10 -15.50
N GLY A 12 0.04 -0.07 -15.48
CA GLY A 12 1.48 -0.22 -15.27
C GLY A 12 1.82 -0.76 -13.89
N ASP A 13 1.09 -0.33 -12.85
CA ASP A 13 1.28 -0.82 -11.48
C ASP A 13 0.84 -2.29 -11.32
N LEU A 14 -0.17 -2.71 -12.08
CA LEU A 14 -0.73 -4.06 -12.00
C LEU A 14 0.10 -5.09 -12.78
N ARG A 15 0.74 -4.68 -13.85
CA ARG A 15 1.44 -5.58 -14.78
C ARG A 15 2.45 -6.51 -14.11
N PRO A 16 3.36 -6.07 -13.22
CA PRO A 16 4.31 -6.96 -12.55
C PRO A 16 3.61 -8.03 -11.71
N LEU A 17 2.52 -7.66 -11.02
CA LEU A 17 1.77 -8.62 -10.20
C LEU A 17 1.00 -9.61 -11.05
N GLN A 18 0.46 -9.20 -12.19
CA GLN A 18 -0.21 -10.08 -13.15
C GLN A 18 0.78 -11.07 -13.76
N GLU A 19 2.01 -10.65 -14.05
CA GLU A 19 3.07 -11.54 -14.54
C GLU A 19 3.44 -12.61 -13.51
N VAL A 20 3.61 -12.20 -12.25
CA VAL A 20 3.85 -13.13 -11.13
C VAL A 20 2.68 -14.11 -10.99
N ALA A 21 1.45 -13.62 -11.03
CA ALA A 21 0.26 -14.47 -10.91
C ALA A 21 0.18 -15.52 -12.04
N ARG A 22 0.51 -15.14 -13.27
CA ARG A 22 0.53 -16.05 -14.43
C ARG A 22 1.64 -17.10 -14.36
N SER A 23 2.80 -16.73 -13.84
CA SER A 23 3.93 -17.65 -13.69
C SER A 23 3.81 -18.56 -12.48
N SER A 24 2.98 -18.21 -11.51
CA SER A 24 2.72 -19.02 -10.32
C SER A 24 1.80 -20.19 -10.65
N ARG A 25 2.13 -21.37 -10.12
CA ARG A 25 1.32 -22.61 -10.25
C ARG A 25 0.94 -23.12 -8.87
N PRO A 26 0.03 -22.41 -8.16
CA PRO A 26 -0.39 -22.85 -6.84
C PRO A 26 -1.11 -24.20 -6.91
N ARG A 27 -0.89 -25.04 -5.91
CA ARG A 27 -1.62 -26.28 -5.72
C ARG A 27 -2.64 -26.12 -4.62
N LEU A 28 -3.78 -26.73 -4.76
CA LEU A 28 -4.76 -26.84 -3.69
C LEU A 28 -4.63 -28.21 -3.04
N SER A 29 -4.66 -28.24 -1.73
CA SER A 29 -4.70 -29.47 -0.93
C SER A 29 -5.73 -29.31 0.19
N VAL A 30 -6.18 -30.42 0.74
CA VAL A 30 -7.07 -30.45 1.89
C VAL A 30 -6.34 -31.20 3.01
N ASP A 31 -6.23 -30.57 4.17
CA ASP A 31 -5.59 -31.20 5.31
C ASP A 31 -6.54 -32.23 5.98
N PRO A 32 -6.04 -33.08 6.90
CA PRO A 32 -6.87 -34.08 7.57
C PRO A 32 -8.03 -33.51 8.39
N ALA A 33 -8.02 -32.20 8.69
CA ALA A 33 -9.11 -31.51 9.37
C ALA A 33 -10.13 -30.91 8.38
N GLY A 34 -10.00 -31.20 7.08
CA GLY A 34 -10.91 -30.70 6.03
C GLY A 34 -10.64 -29.25 5.61
N ARG A 35 -9.53 -28.64 6.03
CA ARG A 35 -9.23 -27.24 5.66
C ARG A 35 -8.51 -27.21 4.32
N VAL A 36 -8.97 -26.32 3.46
CA VAL A 36 -8.31 -26.08 2.16
C VAL A 36 -7.05 -25.28 2.36
N GLN A 37 -5.95 -25.81 1.87
CA GLN A 37 -4.62 -25.20 1.87
C GLN A 37 -4.26 -24.79 0.45
N VAL A 38 -3.54 -23.70 0.32
CA VAL A 38 -2.96 -23.25 -0.95
C VAL A 38 -1.44 -23.38 -0.83
N ASP A 39 -0.87 -24.33 -1.57
CA ASP A 39 0.57 -24.45 -1.70
C ASP A 39 1.02 -23.57 -2.87
N PRO A 40 1.93 -22.61 -2.65
CA PRO A 40 2.39 -21.71 -3.69
C PRO A 40 3.19 -22.36 -4.82
N GLY A 41 3.52 -23.65 -4.71
CA GLY A 41 4.23 -24.40 -5.76
C GLY A 41 5.76 -24.41 -5.58
N PRO A 42 6.49 -25.19 -6.39
CA PRO A 42 7.92 -25.38 -6.28
C PRO A 42 8.72 -24.17 -6.77
N GLY A 43 9.81 -23.88 -6.10
CA GLY A 43 10.78 -22.84 -6.47
C GLY A 43 10.79 -21.66 -5.54
N ARG A 44 11.93 -21.41 -4.88
CA ARG A 44 12.06 -20.41 -3.80
C ARG A 44 11.53 -19.03 -4.14
N LEU A 45 11.84 -18.52 -5.34
CA LEU A 45 11.40 -17.18 -5.75
C LEU A 45 9.91 -17.18 -6.13
N ALA A 46 9.49 -18.12 -6.97
CA ALA A 46 8.09 -18.23 -7.39
C ALA A 46 7.16 -18.52 -6.19
N GLU A 47 7.61 -19.38 -5.27
CA GLU A 47 6.91 -19.65 -4.01
C GLU A 47 6.77 -18.40 -3.15
N GLY A 48 7.86 -17.65 -2.95
CA GLY A 48 7.83 -16.41 -2.18
C GLY A 48 6.87 -15.37 -2.78
N MET A 49 6.90 -15.21 -4.09
CA MET A 49 6.02 -14.27 -4.80
C MET A 49 4.55 -14.70 -4.76
N ALA A 50 4.28 -16.00 -4.91
CA ALA A 50 2.92 -16.52 -4.78
C ALA A 50 2.38 -16.34 -3.36
N ARG A 51 3.20 -16.56 -2.32
CA ARG A 51 2.83 -16.26 -0.91
C ARG A 51 2.48 -14.79 -0.71
N LEU A 52 3.26 -13.86 -1.28
CA LEU A 52 2.94 -12.43 -1.22
C LEU A 52 1.58 -12.12 -1.85
N LEU A 53 1.26 -12.70 -3.01
CA LEU A 53 -0.04 -12.52 -3.64
C LEU A 53 -1.18 -13.06 -2.77
N LEU A 54 -0.99 -14.20 -2.09
CA LEU A 54 -1.97 -14.75 -1.16
C LEU A 54 -2.18 -13.83 0.06
N ILE A 55 -1.11 -13.27 0.61
CA ILE A 55 -1.19 -12.27 1.71
C ILE A 55 -1.96 -11.03 1.25
N ILE A 56 -1.70 -10.53 0.04
CA ILE A 56 -2.43 -9.39 -0.53
C ILE A 56 -3.92 -9.74 -0.67
N ARG A 57 -4.24 -10.90 -1.20
CA ARG A 57 -5.63 -11.38 -1.33
C ARG A 57 -6.34 -11.41 0.03
N ASP A 58 -5.70 -11.97 1.04
CA ASP A 58 -6.30 -12.09 2.37
C ASP A 58 -6.49 -10.72 3.00
N ALA A 59 -5.52 -9.82 2.87
CA ALA A 59 -5.64 -8.43 3.32
C ALA A 59 -6.76 -7.65 2.59
N GLN A 60 -7.02 -7.97 1.32
CA GLN A 60 -8.15 -7.40 0.58
C GLN A 60 -9.50 -7.92 1.10
N ARG A 61 -9.56 -9.20 1.46
CA ARG A 61 -10.79 -9.83 1.98
C ARG A 61 -11.15 -9.39 3.39
N ASP A 62 -10.16 -9.24 4.26
CA ASP A 62 -10.36 -8.81 5.65
C ASP A 62 -10.43 -7.28 5.82
N GLY A 63 -10.24 -6.51 4.74
CA GLY A 63 -10.33 -5.06 4.74
C GLY A 63 -9.11 -4.35 5.36
N THR A 64 -7.98 -5.03 5.50
CA THR A 64 -6.73 -4.44 5.99
C THR A 64 -5.88 -3.84 4.88
N TRP A 65 -6.07 -4.27 3.64
CA TRP A 65 -5.33 -3.77 2.48
C TRP A 65 -5.31 -2.23 2.32
N PRO A 66 -6.43 -1.50 2.50
CA PRO A 66 -6.45 -0.04 2.39
C PRO A 66 -5.61 0.69 3.46
N ARG A 67 -5.13 -0.03 4.49
CA ARG A 67 -4.22 0.53 5.50
C ARG A 67 -2.77 0.59 5.02
N LEU A 68 -2.41 -0.17 3.98
CA LEU A 68 -1.09 -0.10 3.36
C LEU A 68 -1.07 1.09 2.40
N LYS A 69 -0.34 2.14 2.75
CA LYS A 69 -0.34 3.43 2.07
C LYS A 69 1.06 3.87 1.69
N ALA A 70 1.14 4.78 0.73
CA ALA A 70 2.34 5.57 0.46
C ALA A 70 2.25 6.92 1.19
N CYS A 71 3.39 7.42 1.66
CA CYS A 71 3.48 8.74 2.28
C CYS A 71 3.04 9.82 1.28
N SER A 72 2.17 10.73 1.71
CA SER A 72 1.70 11.86 0.88
C SER A 72 2.74 12.96 0.67
N ASN A 73 3.90 12.86 1.31
CA ASN A 73 5.02 13.74 1.01
C ASN A 73 5.65 13.30 -0.32
N SER A 74 5.58 14.15 -1.34
CA SER A 74 6.12 13.90 -2.68
C SER A 74 7.62 13.55 -2.69
N ASP A 75 8.35 13.99 -1.69
CA ASP A 75 9.79 13.77 -1.60
C ASP A 75 10.15 12.48 -0.82
N CYS A 76 9.14 11.79 -0.24
CA CYS A 76 9.34 10.63 0.60
C CYS A 76 8.92 9.32 -0.06
N HIS A 77 7.68 9.20 -0.51
CA HIS A 77 7.06 8.00 -1.11
C HIS A 77 7.19 6.71 -0.27
N TRP A 78 7.55 6.79 1.01
CA TRP A 78 7.72 5.63 1.88
C TRP A 78 6.40 4.89 2.09
N ALA A 79 6.41 3.57 1.96
CA ALA A 79 5.26 2.74 2.27
C ALA A 79 5.09 2.59 3.79
N PHE A 80 3.87 2.71 4.29
CA PHE A 80 3.58 2.53 5.71
C PHE A 80 2.21 1.87 5.93
N TYR A 81 2.04 1.28 7.10
CA TYR A 81 0.75 0.73 7.53
C TYR A 81 0.04 1.72 8.46
N ASP A 82 -1.13 2.19 8.05
CA ASP A 82 -1.93 3.14 8.82
C ASP A 82 -2.66 2.44 9.97
N ARG A 83 -2.11 2.57 11.18
CA ARG A 83 -2.66 2.03 12.42
C ARG A 83 -3.72 2.93 13.06
N SER A 84 -3.99 4.11 12.51
CA SER A 84 -4.97 5.02 13.09
C SER A 84 -6.38 4.43 13.06
N HIS A 85 -7.16 4.76 14.06
CA HIS A 85 -8.56 4.32 14.14
C HIS A 85 -9.38 4.85 12.96
N SER A 86 -9.16 6.11 12.59
CA SER A 86 -9.88 6.78 11.50
C SER A 86 -9.46 6.34 10.09
N ARG A 87 -8.36 5.57 9.95
CA ARG A 87 -7.76 5.17 8.67
C ARG A 87 -7.41 6.35 7.74
N ARG A 88 -7.14 7.54 8.32
CA ARG A 88 -6.84 8.77 7.59
C ARG A 88 -5.38 9.19 7.65
N GLY A 89 -4.50 8.30 8.10
CA GLY A 89 -3.06 8.55 8.10
C GLY A 89 -2.58 8.84 6.68
N ALA A 90 -1.91 9.98 6.49
CA ALA A 90 -1.38 10.42 5.21
C ALA A 90 0.15 10.42 5.17
N TRP A 91 0.80 10.32 6.33
CA TRP A 91 2.24 10.45 6.49
C TRP A 91 2.82 9.18 7.10
N CYS A 92 3.98 8.75 6.61
CA CYS A 92 4.69 7.60 7.20
C CYS A 92 5.13 7.89 8.64
N ASP A 93 5.44 9.15 8.93
CA ASP A 93 5.75 9.64 10.27
C ASP A 93 5.32 11.11 10.41
N MET A 94 4.70 11.43 11.55
CA MET A 94 4.23 12.80 11.83
C MET A 94 5.37 13.76 12.15
N ALA A 95 6.40 13.30 12.85
CA ALA A 95 7.50 14.17 13.28
C ALA A 95 8.33 14.66 12.09
N SER A 96 8.58 13.79 11.13
CA SER A 96 9.33 14.11 9.92
C SER A 96 8.41 14.63 8.80
N CYS A 97 7.66 13.76 8.15
CA CYS A 97 6.89 14.13 6.96
C CYS A 97 5.67 15.00 7.27
N GLY A 98 4.91 14.67 8.32
CA GLY A 98 3.68 15.41 8.67
C GLY A 98 3.95 16.87 9.03
N ASN A 99 4.90 17.12 9.91
CA ASN A 99 5.24 18.47 10.36
C ASN A 99 5.89 19.31 9.24
N VAL A 100 6.76 18.72 8.43
CA VAL A 100 7.39 19.42 7.30
C VAL A 100 6.31 19.94 6.33
N ILE A 101 5.37 19.11 5.94
CA ILE A 101 4.33 19.52 4.99
C ILE A 101 3.34 20.51 5.63
N LYS A 102 2.94 20.33 6.89
CA LYS A 102 2.10 21.29 7.60
C LYS A 102 2.74 22.68 7.67
N ASN A 103 4.01 22.74 8.02
CA ASN A 103 4.77 23.99 8.09
C ASN A 103 4.92 24.64 6.71
N ARG A 104 5.18 23.87 5.66
CA ARG A 104 5.26 24.35 4.28
C ARG A 104 3.91 24.96 3.84
N ASN A 105 2.81 24.27 4.10
CA ASN A 105 1.47 24.75 3.78
C ASN A 105 1.09 26.01 4.57
N LEU A 106 1.47 26.10 5.84
CA LEU A 106 1.23 27.27 6.66
C LEU A 106 2.00 28.50 6.12
N ARG A 107 3.26 28.33 5.76
CA ARG A 107 4.08 29.39 5.15
C ARG A 107 3.48 29.86 3.82
N ALA A 108 3.04 28.93 2.97
CA ALA A 108 2.40 29.27 1.70
C ALA A 108 1.08 30.04 1.87
N ARG A 109 0.28 29.69 2.86
CA ARG A 109 -0.95 30.46 3.19
C ARG A 109 -0.64 31.87 3.67
N ARG A 110 0.34 32.03 4.56
CA ARG A 110 0.75 33.34 5.08
C ARG A 110 1.33 34.24 4.00
N SER A 111 2.08 33.73 3.04
CA SER A 111 2.61 34.52 1.92
C SER A 111 1.50 35.01 0.98
N ARG A 112 0.47 34.19 0.70
CA ARG A 112 -0.69 34.60 -0.10
C ARG A 112 -1.52 35.69 0.58
N GLN A 113 -1.66 35.65 1.91
CA GLN A 113 -2.40 36.66 2.66
C GLN A 113 -1.66 38.01 2.77
N ARG A 114 -0.34 38.02 2.52
CA ARG A 114 0.49 39.23 2.55
C ARG A 114 0.63 39.93 1.19
N GLN A 115 0.12 39.33 0.10
CA GLN A 115 0.06 40.00 -1.20
C GLN A 115 -1.16 40.95 -1.18
N PRO A 116 -0.97 42.29 -1.19
CA PRO A 116 -2.08 43.23 -1.31
C PRO A 116 -2.70 43.02 -2.70
N THR A 117 -4.01 42.90 -2.73
CA THR A 117 -4.79 43.02 -3.97
C THR A 117 -4.49 44.37 -4.58
N ALA A 118 -3.78 44.39 -5.69
CA ALA A 118 -3.64 45.56 -6.52
C ALA A 118 -4.96 45.86 -7.21
#